data_f1e390b2dde1fdbd44edb707dac81c9b
#
_entry.id   f1e390b2dde1fdbd44edb707dac81c9b
#
_cell.length_a   1.000
_cell.length_b   1.000
_cell.length_c   1.000
_cell.angle_alpha   90.00
_cell.angle_beta   90.00
_cell.angle_gamma   90.00
#
_symmetry.space_group_name_H-M   'P 1'
#
loop_
_entity.id
_entity.type
_entity.pdbx_description
1 polymer ?
#
loop_
_entity_poly.entity_id
_entity_poly.type
_entity_poly.pdbx_seq_one_letter_code
_entity_poly.pdbx_strand_id
1 'polypeptide(L)'
;MKYVVAAASLMLALFVVPISGQSRAGHAESAAASAPQLKFHLDEEFFKLPDNIWPSEAVGVALNSKGHIFLLNRGNHPLLEFAPDGSFIRSIGDGSTIFHAAHSVRFDAEDNMWLVDAGNNVVVKFNSKGRIVQALGRRLEPWVYMTHGIERAIPGPAAFYQPTDTVVGPDGSTYVTDGYGNSRVAKFSREGNLVKYWGDRGSRPGQFNTPHSIVMDRNQNLYVADRQNNRIQVFDTDGKFKQVWDLDGLTWSMCITPGPTQVIFVGSVGKVYKLDLNGKVLGTFGKLGRLPGWFDSIHAIACPDEKTVYIANEFSYRFDKVILDDAERSSR
;
A
#
# COMPACT_ATOMS: atom_id res chain seq x y z
N MET A 1 38.37 -61.37 36.17
CA MET A 1 38.91 -60.16 35.51
C MET A 1 37.95 -59.04 35.79
N LYS A 2 38.38 -58.11 36.65
CA LYS A 2 37.57 -56.95 37.06
C LYS A 2 37.97 -55.76 36.18
N TYR A 3 37.04 -55.18 35.44
CA TYR A 3 37.27 -53.93 34.71
C TYR A 3 36.81 -52.76 35.58
N VAL A 4 37.74 -51.86 35.90
CA VAL A 4 37.52 -50.61 36.54
C VAL A 4 37.21 -49.59 35.47
N VAL A 5 36.05 -48.99 35.49
CA VAL A 5 35.67 -47.84 34.60
C VAL A 5 35.94 -46.58 35.39
N ALA A 6 36.91 -45.82 34.95
CA ALA A 6 37.19 -44.48 35.48
C ALA A 6 36.25 -43.46 34.82
N ALA A 7 35.42 -42.80 35.62
CA ALA A 7 34.59 -41.68 35.18
C ALA A 7 35.42 -40.38 35.22
N ALA A 8 35.64 -39.78 34.08
CA ALA A 8 36.25 -38.46 33.94
C ALA A 8 35.15 -37.42 34.00
N SER A 9 35.11 -36.64 35.08
CA SER A 9 34.20 -35.49 35.23
C SER A 9 34.74 -34.30 34.45
N LEU A 10 34.09 -33.93 33.36
CA LEU A 10 34.39 -32.73 32.60
C LEU A 10 33.63 -31.55 33.24
N MET A 11 34.34 -30.68 33.97
CA MET A 11 33.78 -29.41 34.44
C MET A 11 33.69 -28.43 33.24
N LEU A 12 32.47 -28.16 32.83
CA LEU A 12 32.17 -27.11 31.82
C LEU A 12 32.12 -25.77 32.55
N ALA A 13 33.15 -24.95 32.42
CA ALA A 13 33.15 -23.57 32.91
C ALA A 13 32.28 -22.74 31.97
N LEU A 14 31.10 -22.37 32.45
CA LEU A 14 30.23 -21.37 31.78
C LEU A 14 30.86 -19.99 31.95
N PHE A 15 31.50 -19.50 30.88
CA PHE A 15 31.83 -18.09 30.75
C PHE A 15 30.55 -17.31 30.46
N VAL A 16 29.99 -16.66 31.48
CA VAL A 16 28.94 -15.66 31.32
C VAL A 16 29.62 -14.41 30.78
N VAL A 17 29.56 -14.20 29.47
CA VAL A 17 29.92 -12.93 28.86
C VAL A 17 28.79 -11.94 29.21
N PRO A 18 29.06 -10.82 29.90
CA PRO A 18 28.04 -9.83 30.12
C PRO A 18 27.67 -9.24 28.75
N ILE A 19 26.43 -9.48 28.30
CA ILE A 19 25.84 -8.73 27.20
C ILE A 19 25.69 -7.30 27.72
N SER A 20 26.66 -6.45 27.37
CA SER A 20 26.51 -5.03 27.55
C SER A 20 25.30 -4.61 26.72
N GLY A 21 24.19 -4.40 27.40
CA GLY A 21 23.00 -3.77 26.81
C GLY A 21 23.44 -2.40 26.29
N GLN A 22 23.66 -2.29 24.99
CA GLN A 22 23.61 -0.98 24.34
C GLN A 22 22.18 -0.50 24.59
N SER A 23 22.04 0.44 25.54
CA SER A 23 20.86 1.26 25.68
C SER A 23 20.59 1.85 24.28
N ARG A 24 19.48 1.43 23.66
CA ARG A 24 18.94 2.14 22.51
C ARG A 24 18.86 3.60 22.93
N ALA A 25 19.69 4.44 22.31
CA ALA A 25 19.60 5.87 22.42
C ALA A 25 18.12 6.25 22.31
N GLY A 26 17.63 7.08 23.24
CA GLY A 26 16.23 7.45 23.32
C GLY A 26 15.71 7.78 21.94
N HIS A 27 14.62 7.11 21.54
CA HIS A 27 13.91 7.46 20.34
C HIS A 27 13.52 8.93 20.52
N ALA A 28 14.08 9.82 19.70
CA ALA A 28 13.51 11.15 19.53
C ALA A 28 12.02 10.94 19.31
N GLU A 29 11.19 11.59 20.13
CA GLU A 29 9.75 11.57 20.02
C GLU A 29 9.42 11.76 18.55
N SER A 30 8.73 10.80 17.89
CA SER A 30 8.60 10.83 16.44
C SER A 30 7.92 12.15 16.07
N ALA A 31 8.36 12.81 15.01
CA ALA A 31 7.75 14.07 14.54
C ALA A 31 6.23 13.94 14.33
N ALA A 32 5.74 12.72 14.19
CA ALA A 32 4.32 12.38 14.12
C ALA A 32 3.60 12.49 15.47
N ALA A 33 4.27 12.26 16.60
CA ALA A 33 3.65 12.35 17.94
C ALA A 33 3.35 13.81 18.35
N SER A 34 4.11 14.77 17.82
CA SER A 34 3.93 16.22 18.06
C SER A 34 3.14 16.93 16.94
N ALA A 35 2.70 16.21 15.91
CA ALA A 35 1.98 16.80 14.78
C ALA A 35 0.58 17.30 15.16
N PRO A 36 0.10 18.40 14.57
CA PRO A 36 -1.25 18.91 14.81
C PRO A 36 -2.31 17.86 14.50
N GLN A 37 -3.34 17.80 15.35
CA GLN A 37 -4.55 17.04 15.05
C GLN A 37 -5.43 17.84 14.09
N LEU A 38 -5.71 17.27 12.92
CA LEU A 38 -6.59 17.87 11.92
C LEU A 38 -8.04 17.55 12.28
N LYS A 39 -8.89 18.58 12.28
CA LYS A 39 -10.34 18.39 12.40
C LYS A 39 -10.89 17.85 11.08
N PHE A 40 -11.87 16.97 11.15
CA PHE A 40 -12.52 16.37 10.00
C PHE A 40 -13.93 15.94 10.33
N HIS A 41 -14.74 15.74 9.30
CA HIS A 41 -16.02 15.06 9.36
C HIS A 41 -16.17 14.05 8.22
N LEU A 42 -17.11 13.13 8.36
CA LEU A 42 -17.49 12.18 7.33
C LEU A 42 -18.69 12.71 6.54
N ASP A 43 -18.70 12.45 5.25
CA ASP A 43 -19.91 12.47 4.43
C ASP A 43 -20.44 11.02 4.41
N GLU A 44 -21.18 10.65 5.48
CA GLU A 44 -21.52 9.25 5.78
C GLU A 44 -22.43 8.59 4.73
N GLU A 45 -23.27 9.37 4.06
CA GLU A 45 -24.20 8.88 3.04
C GLU A 45 -23.72 9.13 1.62
N PHE A 46 -22.45 9.44 1.45
CA PHE A 46 -21.91 9.81 0.14
C PHE A 46 -22.06 8.69 -0.90
N PHE A 47 -21.66 7.47 -0.56
CA PHE A 47 -21.76 6.34 -1.48
C PHE A 47 -23.17 5.73 -1.46
N LYS A 48 -23.98 6.05 -2.45
CA LYS A 48 -25.37 5.59 -2.59
C LYS A 48 -25.42 4.19 -3.19
N LEU A 49 -25.15 3.18 -2.38
CA LEU A 49 -25.19 1.77 -2.80
C LEU A 49 -26.62 1.31 -3.03
N PRO A 50 -26.87 0.48 -4.06
CA PRO A 50 -28.13 -0.26 -4.21
C PRO A 50 -28.34 -1.25 -3.05
N ASP A 51 -29.59 -1.50 -2.67
CA ASP A 51 -29.97 -2.36 -1.54
C ASP A 51 -29.46 -3.81 -1.63
N ASN A 52 -29.10 -4.28 -2.81
CA ASN A 52 -28.63 -5.64 -3.07
C ASN A 52 -27.10 -5.74 -3.22
N ILE A 53 -26.35 -4.63 -2.99
CA ILE A 53 -24.89 -4.62 -3.10
C ILE A 53 -24.27 -4.29 -1.74
N TRP A 54 -23.50 -5.24 -1.23
CA TRP A 54 -22.78 -5.10 0.05
C TRP A 54 -21.28 -5.21 -0.18
N PRO A 55 -20.48 -4.20 0.17
CA PRO A 55 -19.03 -4.31 0.15
C PRO A 55 -18.56 -5.38 1.13
N SER A 56 -17.49 -6.08 0.78
CA SER A 56 -16.72 -6.93 1.67
C SER A 56 -15.44 -6.21 2.09
N GLU A 57 -14.35 -6.93 2.31
CA GLU A 57 -13.05 -6.33 2.64
C GLU A 57 -12.70 -5.20 1.67
N ALA A 58 -12.69 -3.96 2.18
CA ALA A 58 -12.44 -2.76 1.40
C ALA A 58 -10.93 -2.58 1.19
N VAL A 59 -10.43 -2.80 -0.02
CA VAL A 59 -8.98 -2.92 -0.29
C VAL A 59 -8.44 -1.92 -1.30
N GLY A 60 -9.30 -1.18 -2.00
CA GLY A 60 -8.84 -0.20 -2.97
C GLY A 60 -9.80 0.96 -3.16
N VAL A 61 -9.27 2.14 -3.42
CA VAL A 61 -10.03 3.30 -3.86
C VAL A 61 -9.19 4.13 -4.82
N ALA A 62 -9.78 4.53 -5.94
CA ALA A 62 -9.13 5.37 -6.94
C ALA A 62 -10.13 6.29 -7.63
N LEU A 63 -9.62 7.35 -8.26
CA LEU A 63 -10.41 8.24 -9.11
C LEU A 63 -9.83 8.24 -10.52
N ASN A 64 -10.69 8.33 -11.52
CA ASN A 64 -10.29 8.62 -12.90
C ASN A 64 -10.28 10.14 -13.16
N SER A 65 -9.89 10.56 -14.39
CA SER A 65 -9.82 11.98 -14.77
C SER A 65 -11.17 12.72 -14.75
N LYS A 66 -12.27 11.98 -14.79
CA LYS A 66 -13.66 12.52 -14.73
C LYS A 66 -14.17 12.68 -13.31
N GLY A 67 -13.35 12.32 -12.30
CA GLY A 67 -13.74 12.31 -10.90
C GLY A 67 -14.64 11.14 -10.49
N HIS A 68 -14.86 10.13 -11.35
CA HIS A 68 -15.54 8.92 -10.93
C HIS A 68 -14.71 8.20 -9.89
N ILE A 69 -15.37 7.65 -8.88
CA ILE A 69 -14.75 6.96 -7.76
C ILE A 69 -14.93 5.45 -7.95
N PHE A 70 -13.85 4.72 -7.83
CA PHE A 70 -13.81 3.27 -7.95
C PHE A 70 -13.45 2.66 -6.61
N LEU A 71 -14.35 1.82 -6.08
CA LEU A 71 -14.21 1.15 -4.79
C LEU A 71 -13.95 -0.34 -5.03
N LEU A 72 -12.76 -0.80 -4.69
CA LEU A 72 -12.33 -2.19 -4.83
C LEU A 72 -12.51 -2.93 -3.51
N ASN A 73 -13.21 -4.06 -3.57
CA ASN A 73 -13.40 -4.95 -2.42
C ASN A 73 -13.27 -6.43 -2.84
N ARG A 74 -13.21 -7.34 -1.86
CA ARG A 74 -13.07 -8.79 -2.12
C ARG A 74 -14.39 -9.54 -2.07
N GLY A 75 -15.51 -8.86 -2.31
CA GLY A 75 -16.85 -9.44 -2.37
C GLY A 75 -17.29 -9.88 -3.76
N ASN A 76 -18.55 -10.26 -3.89
CA ASN A 76 -19.14 -10.70 -5.14
C ASN A 76 -19.25 -9.61 -6.22
N HIS A 77 -19.23 -8.34 -5.78
CA HIS A 77 -19.20 -7.14 -6.62
C HIS A 77 -17.84 -6.44 -6.40
N PRO A 78 -16.76 -6.95 -7.01
CA PRO A 78 -15.40 -6.63 -6.57
C PRO A 78 -15.00 -5.19 -6.85
N LEU A 79 -15.51 -4.55 -7.89
CA LEU A 79 -15.19 -3.17 -8.22
C LEU A 79 -16.47 -2.38 -8.50
N LEU A 80 -16.73 -1.36 -7.71
CA LEU A 80 -17.92 -0.51 -7.79
C LEU A 80 -17.53 0.87 -8.32
N GLU A 81 -18.23 1.34 -9.36
CA GLU A 81 -18.02 2.67 -9.95
C GLU A 81 -19.12 3.61 -9.50
N PHE A 82 -18.72 4.81 -9.03
CA PHE A 82 -19.61 5.90 -8.61
C PHE A 82 -19.31 7.17 -9.39
N ALA A 83 -20.35 7.97 -9.61
CA ALA A 83 -20.21 9.32 -10.11
C ALA A 83 -19.58 10.25 -9.05
N PRO A 84 -19.11 11.46 -9.45
CA PRO A 84 -18.51 12.42 -8.50
C PRO A 84 -19.42 12.86 -7.35
N ASP A 85 -20.74 12.72 -7.51
CA ASP A 85 -21.75 13.01 -6.47
C ASP A 85 -22.09 11.80 -5.57
N GLY A 86 -21.36 10.69 -5.72
CA GLY A 86 -21.58 9.46 -4.96
C GLY A 86 -22.72 8.57 -5.47
N SER A 87 -23.35 8.90 -6.61
CA SER A 87 -24.36 8.04 -7.23
C SER A 87 -23.72 6.79 -7.83
N PHE A 88 -24.28 5.62 -7.53
CA PHE A 88 -23.82 4.33 -8.08
C PHE A 88 -24.03 4.28 -9.59
N ILE A 89 -23.02 3.86 -10.32
CA ILE A 89 -23.09 3.68 -11.78
C ILE A 89 -23.20 2.21 -12.13
N ARG A 90 -22.27 1.37 -11.66
CA ARG A 90 -22.23 -0.06 -11.97
C ARG A 90 -21.26 -0.84 -11.10
N SER A 91 -21.43 -2.16 -11.13
CA SER A 91 -20.42 -3.12 -10.70
C SER A 91 -19.61 -3.63 -11.90
N ILE A 92 -18.33 -3.93 -11.67
CA ILE A 92 -17.39 -4.41 -12.69
C ILE A 92 -16.70 -5.65 -12.15
N GLY A 93 -16.65 -6.70 -12.96
CA GLY A 93 -15.91 -7.91 -12.65
C GLY A 93 -16.69 -8.98 -11.90
N ASP A 94 -18.00 -8.85 -11.78
CA ASP A 94 -18.88 -9.84 -11.14
C ASP A 94 -18.67 -11.23 -11.74
N GLY A 95 -18.37 -12.21 -10.89
CA GLY A 95 -18.07 -13.58 -11.31
C GLY A 95 -16.71 -13.75 -12.02
N SER A 96 -15.89 -12.73 -12.14
CA SER A 96 -14.58 -12.81 -12.78
C SER A 96 -13.52 -13.38 -11.85
N THR A 97 -12.72 -14.31 -12.36
CA THR A 97 -11.57 -14.88 -11.62
C THR A 97 -10.34 -13.97 -11.58
N ILE A 98 -10.38 -12.81 -12.26
CA ILE A 98 -9.29 -11.83 -12.25
C ILE A 98 -9.23 -11.03 -10.94
N PHE A 99 -10.31 -11.05 -10.16
CA PHE A 99 -10.40 -10.42 -8.83
C PHE A 99 -10.26 -11.46 -7.72
N HIS A 100 -9.29 -12.38 -7.82
CA HIS A 100 -9.15 -13.49 -6.85
C HIS A 100 -8.76 -13.02 -5.44
N ALA A 101 -7.70 -12.20 -5.35
CA ALA A 101 -7.35 -11.47 -4.13
C ALA A 101 -6.88 -10.08 -4.55
N ALA A 102 -7.84 -9.31 -5.09
CA ALA A 102 -7.59 -7.95 -5.55
C ALA A 102 -7.00 -7.11 -4.40
N HIS A 103 -5.98 -6.30 -4.72
CA HIS A 103 -5.19 -5.60 -3.72
C HIS A 103 -5.18 -4.09 -3.91
N SER A 104 -5.02 -3.60 -5.13
CA SER A 104 -5.12 -2.17 -5.43
C SER A 104 -5.71 -1.90 -6.80
N VAL A 105 -6.25 -0.70 -6.97
CA VAL A 105 -6.72 -0.14 -8.23
C VAL A 105 -6.14 1.25 -8.40
N ARG A 106 -5.64 1.57 -9.61
CA ARG A 106 -5.07 2.87 -9.98
C ARG A 106 -5.51 3.26 -11.37
N PHE A 107 -5.43 4.54 -11.69
CA PHE A 107 -5.63 5.05 -13.05
C PHE A 107 -4.36 5.75 -13.55
N ASP A 108 -4.03 5.55 -14.83
CA ASP A 108 -2.97 6.31 -15.50
C ASP A 108 -3.53 7.59 -16.14
N ALA A 109 -2.65 8.40 -16.71
CA ALA A 109 -3.02 9.68 -17.32
C ALA A 109 -3.93 9.54 -18.57
N GLU A 110 -4.02 8.36 -19.15
CA GLU A 110 -4.90 8.03 -20.28
C GLU A 110 -6.23 7.37 -19.82
N ASP A 111 -6.54 7.42 -18.52
CA ASP A 111 -7.71 6.76 -17.91
C ASP A 111 -7.74 5.23 -18.10
N ASN A 112 -6.59 4.60 -18.30
CA ASN A 112 -6.54 3.16 -18.18
C ASN A 112 -6.53 2.76 -16.70
N MET A 113 -7.32 1.77 -16.37
CA MET A 113 -7.38 1.20 -15.02
C MET A 113 -6.32 0.11 -14.86
N TRP A 114 -5.55 0.21 -13.81
CA TRP A 114 -4.57 -0.78 -13.40
C TRP A 114 -5.05 -1.49 -12.15
N LEU A 115 -5.24 -2.81 -12.25
CA LEU A 115 -5.65 -3.68 -11.15
C LEU A 115 -4.46 -4.53 -10.73
N VAL A 116 -4.12 -4.49 -9.46
CA VAL A 116 -3.16 -5.41 -8.85
C VAL A 116 -3.93 -6.53 -8.16
N ASP A 117 -3.69 -7.77 -8.57
CA ASP A 117 -4.25 -8.95 -7.92
C ASP A 117 -3.13 -9.78 -7.29
N ALA A 118 -3.04 -9.71 -5.97
CA ALA A 118 -2.02 -10.41 -5.19
C ALA A 118 -2.21 -11.94 -5.26
N GLY A 119 -3.45 -12.41 -5.29
CA GLY A 119 -3.75 -13.84 -5.35
C GLY A 119 -3.40 -14.49 -6.67
N ASN A 120 -3.53 -13.75 -7.78
CA ASN A 120 -3.15 -14.22 -9.10
C ASN A 120 -1.69 -13.89 -9.48
N ASN A 121 -0.96 -13.12 -8.66
CA ASN A 121 0.39 -12.64 -8.96
C ASN A 121 0.48 -11.85 -10.27
N VAL A 122 -0.50 -10.98 -10.53
CA VAL A 122 -0.58 -10.20 -11.77
C VAL A 122 -0.93 -8.74 -11.52
N VAL A 123 -0.49 -7.88 -12.43
CA VAL A 123 -0.98 -6.51 -12.59
C VAL A 123 -1.59 -6.41 -13.98
N VAL A 124 -2.86 -5.99 -14.07
CA VAL A 124 -3.62 -5.99 -15.30
C VAL A 124 -4.05 -4.58 -15.65
N LYS A 125 -3.77 -4.18 -16.89
CA LYS A 125 -4.21 -2.90 -17.46
C LYS A 125 -5.49 -3.09 -18.26
N PHE A 126 -6.52 -2.33 -17.92
CA PHE A 126 -7.75 -2.22 -18.69
C PHE A 126 -7.79 -0.85 -19.37
N ASN A 127 -8.16 -0.81 -20.63
CA ASN A 127 -8.42 0.48 -21.27
C ASN A 127 -9.78 1.06 -20.82
N SER A 128 -10.09 2.29 -21.23
CA SER A 128 -11.34 2.99 -20.88
C SER A 128 -12.63 2.26 -21.36
N LYS A 129 -12.51 1.26 -22.24
CA LYS A 129 -13.62 0.39 -22.68
C LYS A 129 -13.74 -0.89 -21.83
N GLY A 130 -12.93 -1.05 -20.78
CA GLY A 130 -12.91 -2.23 -19.93
C GLY A 130 -12.24 -3.46 -20.56
N ARG A 131 -11.49 -3.30 -21.66
CA ARG A 131 -10.73 -4.41 -22.26
C ARG A 131 -9.35 -4.51 -21.62
N ILE A 132 -8.92 -5.72 -21.32
CA ILE A 132 -7.54 -6.00 -20.93
C ILE A 132 -6.64 -5.74 -22.14
N VAL A 133 -5.66 -4.84 -21.96
CA VAL A 133 -4.69 -4.46 -23.01
C VAL A 133 -3.27 -4.81 -22.63
N GLN A 134 -3.00 -5.11 -21.36
CA GLN A 134 -1.70 -5.55 -20.88
C GLN A 134 -1.86 -6.36 -19.59
N ALA A 135 -0.96 -7.33 -19.38
CA ALA A 135 -0.83 -8.04 -18.11
C ALA A 135 0.66 -8.19 -17.79
N LEU A 136 1.05 -7.82 -16.57
CA LEU A 136 2.38 -8.01 -16.01
C LEU A 136 2.32 -9.15 -15.01
N GLY A 137 3.39 -9.95 -14.92
CA GLY A 137 3.41 -11.13 -14.08
C GLY A 137 2.70 -12.33 -14.74
N ARG A 138 2.46 -13.36 -13.93
CA ARG A 138 1.86 -14.59 -14.43
C ARG A 138 1.04 -15.26 -13.34
N ARG A 139 -0.22 -15.55 -13.64
CA ARG A 139 -1.01 -16.48 -12.84
C ARG A 139 -0.38 -17.88 -12.89
N LEU A 140 -0.17 -18.47 -11.72
CA LEU A 140 0.37 -19.81 -11.63
C LEU A 140 -0.75 -20.84 -11.69
N GLU A 141 -0.47 -21.95 -12.38
CA GLU A 141 -1.39 -23.07 -12.39
C GLU A 141 -1.47 -23.73 -11.01
N PRO A 142 -2.66 -24.12 -10.52
CA PRO A 142 -2.83 -24.67 -9.17
C PRO A 142 -1.92 -25.84 -8.84
N TRP A 143 -1.66 -26.72 -9.81
CA TRP A 143 -0.79 -27.89 -9.60
C TRP A 143 0.66 -27.53 -9.28
N VAL A 144 1.15 -26.36 -9.71
CA VAL A 144 2.51 -25.89 -9.44
C VAL A 144 2.67 -25.60 -7.95
N TYR A 145 1.66 -25.01 -7.31
CA TYR A 145 1.65 -24.79 -5.85
C TYR A 145 1.67 -26.11 -5.08
N MET A 146 0.94 -27.12 -5.58
CA MET A 146 0.83 -28.42 -4.91
C MET A 146 2.11 -29.25 -4.99
N THR A 147 2.88 -29.13 -6.10
CA THR A 147 4.01 -30.04 -6.37
C THR A 147 5.37 -29.44 -6.04
N HIS A 148 5.54 -28.13 -6.08
CA HIS A 148 6.85 -27.48 -5.95
C HIS A 148 6.95 -26.48 -4.80
N GLY A 149 5.84 -26.17 -4.12
CA GLY A 149 5.77 -25.05 -3.19
C GLY A 149 5.85 -23.69 -3.91
N ILE A 150 5.41 -22.65 -3.23
CA ILE A 150 5.32 -21.29 -3.81
C ILE A 150 6.67 -20.76 -4.28
N GLU A 151 7.73 -20.95 -3.49
CA GLU A 151 9.07 -20.41 -3.81
C GLU A 151 9.69 -20.98 -5.09
N ARG A 152 9.31 -22.22 -5.46
CA ARG A 152 9.78 -22.86 -6.70
C ARG A 152 8.82 -22.64 -7.87
N ALA A 153 7.64 -22.15 -7.60
CA ALA A 153 6.57 -21.99 -8.59
C ALA A 153 6.70 -20.70 -9.41
N ILE A 154 7.50 -19.71 -8.97
CA ILE A 154 7.64 -18.41 -9.64
C ILE A 154 8.95 -18.37 -10.43
N PRO A 155 8.95 -18.70 -11.71
CA PRO A 155 10.17 -18.68 -12.51
C PRO A 155 10.49 -17.27 -13.00
N GLY A 156 11.71 -16.83 -12.70
CA GLY A 156 12.33 -15.67 -13.32
C GLY A 156 12.03 -14.32 -12.69
N PRO A 157 12.81 -13.31 -13.03
CA PRO A 157 12.80 -12.00 -12.38
C PRO A 157 11.55 -11.17 -12.68
N ALA A 158 10.79 -11.46 -13.75
CA ALA A 158 9.56 -10.78 -14.11
C ALA A 158 8.32 -11.33 -13.39
N ALA A 159 8.44 -12.42 -12.64
CA ALA A 159 7.33 -13.01 -11.89
C ALA A 159 7.13 -12.28 -10.56
N PHE A 160 5.87 -12.00 -10.22
CA PHE A 160 5.50 -11.45 -8.93
C PHE A 160 5.25 -12.56 -7.90
N TYR A 161 5.40 -12.17 -6.63
CA TYR A 161 4.96 -12.97 -5.51
C TYR A 161 4.12 -12.10 -4.57
N GLN A 162 2.82 -12.06 -4.85
CA GLN A 162 1.82 -11.24 -4.17
C GLN A 162 2.15 -9.73 -4.26
N PRO A 163 2.04 -9.13 -5.45
CA PRO A 163 2.23 -7.69 -5.65
C PRO A 163 1.15 -6.91 -4.91
N THR A 164 1.48 -5.68 -4.51
CA THR A 164 0.64 -4.89 -3.61
C THR A 164 0.08 -3.63 -4.26
N ASP A 165 0.87 -2.87 -5.00
CA ASP A 165 0.42 -1.60 -5.61
C ASP A 165 1.20 -1.28 -6.88
N THR A 166 0.73 -0.28 -7.64
CA THR A 166 1.39 0.17 -8.86
C THR A 166 1.22 1.67 -9.10
N VAL A 167 2.20 2.27 -9.78
CA VAL A 167 2.11 3.63 -10.31
C VAL A 167 2.70 3.68 -11.71
N VAL A 168 2.12 4.51 -12.58
CA VAL A 168 2.57 4.70 -13.97
C VAL A 168 3.22 6.06 -14.11
N GLY A 169 4.43 6.09 -14.64
CA GLY A 169 5.16 7.31 -14.94
C GLY A 169 4.70 7.99 -16.24
N PRO A 170 5.08 9.25 -16.46
CA PRO A 170 4.68 10.01 -17.63
C PRO A 170 5.23 9.45 -18.96
N ASP A 171 6.30 8.66 -18.90
CA ASP A 171 6.87 7.93 -20.03
C ASP A 171 6.13 6.60 -20.32
N GLY A 172 5.14 6.24 -19.48
CA GLY A 172 4.40 4.99 -19.52
C GLY A 172 5.10 3.83 -18.82
N SER A 173 6.27 4.04 -18.21
CA SER A 173 6.89 3.03 -17.36
C SER A 173 6.00 2.73 -16.16
N THR A 174 5.86 1.44 -15.82
CA THR A 174 5.04 0.99 -14.70
C THR A 174 5.94 0.50 -13.57
N TYR A 175 5.69 0.99 -12.36
CA TYR A 175 6.40 0.60 -11.15
C TYR A 175 5.46 -0.20 -10.25
N VAL A 176 5.87 -1.39 -9.85
CA VAL A 176 5.05 -2.32 -9.06
C VAL A 176 5.77 -2.65 -7.77
N THR A 177 5.11 -2.45 -6.63
CA THR A 177 5.56 -3.00 -5.36
C THR A 177 5.21 -4.50 -5.31
N ASP A 178 6.23 -5.35 -5.30
CA ASP A 178 6.10 -6.81 -5.21
C ASP A 178 6.39 -7.22 -3.76
N GLY A 179 5.40 -6.93 -2.91
CA GLY A 179 5.62 -6.66 -1.49
C GLY A 179 5.65 -7.87 -0.57
N TYR A 180 4.69 -8.79 -0.67
CA TYR A 180 4.57 -9.84 0.36
C TYR A 180 5.66 -10.90 0.27
N GLY A 181 5.97 -11.36 -0.93
CA GLY A 181 6.96 -12.42 -1.11
C GLY A 181 8.36 -11.93 -1.49
N ASN A 182 8.46 -10.97 -2.42
CA ASN A 182 9.74 -10.57 -2.99
C ASN A 182 10.39 -9.33 -2.35
N SER A 183 9.63 -8.51 -1.60
CA SER A 183 10.14 -7.32 -0.90
C SER A 183 10.93 -6.37 -1.81
N ARG A 184 10.40 -6.05 -2.99
CA ARG A 184 11.06 -5.24 -4.02
C ARG A 184 10.11 -4.30 -4.75
N VAL A 185 10.68 -3.38 -5.54
CA VAL A 185 9.97 -2.62 -6.56
C VAL A 185 10.47 -3.07 -7.93
N ALA A 186 9.55 -3.36 -8.86
CA ALA A 186 9.86 -3.75 -10.22
C ALA A 186 9.41 -2.67 -11.21
N LYS A 187 10.31 -2.29 -12.15
CA LYS A 187 10.05 -1.32 -13.23
C LYS A 187 9.84 -2.07 -14.54
N PHE A 188 8.74 -1.77 -15.21
CA PHE A 188 8.42 -2.28 -16.55
C PHE A 188 8.37 -1.13 -17.55
N SER A 189 8.72 -1.41 -18.80
CA SER A 189 8.53 -0.46 -19.89
C SER A 189 7.03 -0.29 -20.21
N ARG A 190 6.70 0.71 -21.05
CA ARG A 190 5.33 0.91 -21.56
C ARG A 190 4.76 -0.34 -22.24
N GLU A 191 5.61 -1.14 -22.89
CA GLU A 191 5.23 -2.40 -23.58
C GLU A 191 5.09 -3.59 -22.62
N GLY A 192 5.42 -3.42 -21.33
CA GLY A 192 5.33 -4.46 -20.32
C GLY A 192 6.56 -5.36 -20.18
N ASN A 193 7.69 -4.94 -20.75
CA ASN A 193 8.94 -5.67 -20.55
C ASN A 193 9.58 -5.25 -19.23
N LEU A 194 10.04 -6.23 -18.42
CA LEU A 194 10.79 -5.93 -17.21
C LEU A 194 12.08 -5.20 -17.58
N VAL A 195 12.25 -3.98 -17.06
CA VAL A 195 13.46 -3.18 -17.23
C VAL A 195 14.47 -3.49 -16.13
N LYS A 196 14.01 -3.45 -14.88
CA LYS A 196 14.81 -3.70 -13.69
C LYS A 196 13.95 -3.89 -12.46
N TYR A 197 14.56 -4.29 -11.37
CA TYR A 197 13.98 -4.22 -10.03
C TYR A 197 15.04 -3.83 -9.00
N TRP A 198 14.61 -3.36 -7.84
CA TRP A 198 15.48 -3.04 -6.71
C TRP A 198 14.80 -3.38 -5.39
N GLY A 199 15.62 -3.53 -4.37
CA GLY A 199 15.19 -3.94 -3.04
C GLY A 199 15.28 -5.43 -2.82
N ASP A 200 15.44 -5.77 -1.58
CA ASP A 200 15.43 -7.10 -1.00
C ASP A 200 14.90 -7.01 0.43
N ARG A 201 14.63 -8.14 1.06
CA ARG A 201 14.08 -8.16 2.41
C ARG A 201 15.07 -7.62 3.44
N GLY A 202 14.66 -6.61 4.22
CA GLY A 202 15.48 -6.04 5.28
C GLY A 202 15.00 -4.67 5.74
N SER A 203 15.83 -3.99 6.56
CA SER A 203 15.55 -2.69 7.17
C SER A 203 16.55 -1.59 6.82
N ARG A 204 17.63 -1.90 6.10
CA ARG A 204 18.58 -0.87 5.63
C ARG A 204 17.94 0.01 4.55
N PRO A 205 18.47 1.21 4.27
CA PRO A 205 18.08 1.99 3.10
C PRO A 205 18.16 1.15 1.81
N GLY A 206 17.09 1.20 1.00
CA GLY A 206 16.95 0.40 -0.21
C GLY A 206 16.45 -1.03 0.00
N GLN A 207 16.40 -1.53 1.23
CA GLN A 207 15.75 -2.80 1.59
C GLN A 207 14.31 -2.55 2.04
N PHE A 208 13.44 -3.55 1.92
CA PHE A 208 12.04 -3.44 2.29
C PHE A 208 11.58 -4.59 3.19
N ASN A 209 10.57 -4.30 3.98
CA ASN A 209 9.78 -5.31 4.67
C ASN A 209 8.30 -5.08 4.35
N THR A 210 7.82 -5.75 3.32
CA THR A 210 6.49 -5.60 2.76
C THR A 210 6.25 -4.17 2.20
N PRO A 211 6.92 -3.78 1.09
CA PRO A 211 6.53 -2.57 0.36
C PRO A 211 5.09 -2.71 -0.10
N HIS A 212 4.19 -1.81 0.37
CA HIS A 212 2.76 -2.04 0.30
C HIS A 212 2.01 -1.03 -0.59
N SER A 213 2.52 0.18 -0.72
CA SER A 213 1.95 1.20 -1.59
C SER A 213 3.06 2.01 -2.27
N ILE A 214 2.76 2.56 -3.44
CA ILE A 214 3.70 3.38 -4.21
C ILE A 214 2.97 4.53 -4.89
N VAL A 215 3.54 5.75 -4.77
CA VAL A 215 3.06 6.92 -5.48
C VAL A 215 4.23 7.68 -6.11
N MET A 216 3.94 8.53 -7.09
CA MET A 216 4.95 9.33 -7.79
C MET A 216 4.55 10.81 -7.76
N ASP A 217 5.51 11.69 -7.47
CA ASP A 217 5.31 13.13 -7.57
C ASP A 217 5.53 13.66 -9.00
N ARG A 218 5.26 14.93 -9.20
CA ARG A 218 5.46 15.60 -10.50
C ARG A 218 6.93 15.67 -10.95
N ASN A 219 7.86 15.58 -9.99
CA ASN A 219 9.29 15.54 -10.24
C ASN A 219 9.80 14.11 -10.47
N GLN A 220 8.86 13.15 -10.60
CA GLN A 220 9.12 11.74 -10.81
C GLN A 220 9.92 11.09 -9.66
N ASN A 221 9.78 11.58 -8.43
CA ASN A 221 10.22 10.84 -7.27
C ASN A 221 9.18 9.78 -6.91
N LEU A 222 9.67 8.58 -6.63
CA LEU A 222 8.86 7.44 -6.18
C LEU A 222 8.89 7.39 -4.65
N TYR A 223 7.72 7.36 -4.05
CA TYR A 223 7.53 7.18 -2.61
C TYR A 223 6.98 5.78 -2.39
N VAL A 224 7.68 4.97 -1.61
CA VAL A 224 7.33 3.58 -1.33
C VAL A 224 7.02 3.42 0.15
N ALA A 225 5.79 3.01 0.47
CA ALA A 225 5.39 2.65 1.82
C ALA A 225 6.01 1.31 2.21
N ASP A 226 7.05 1.34 3.02
CA ASP A 226 7.75 0.18 3.55
C ASP A 226 7.08 -0.25 4.87
N ARG A 227 5.92 -0.94 4.73
CA ARG A 227 4.89 -1.11 5.75
C ARG A 227 5.41 -1.62 7.07
N GLN A 228 6.08 -2.76 7.08
CA GLN A 228 6.54 -3.41 8.30
C GLN A 228 7.78 -2.75 8.91
N ASN A 229 8.41 -1.84 8.18
CA ASN A 229 9.48 -0.99 8.70
C ASN A 229 8.97 0.38 9.21
N ASN A 230 7.65 0.64 9.14
CA ASN A 230 7.01 1.89 9.59
C ASN A 230 7.62 3.15 8.97
N ARG A 231 7.90 3.11 7.67
CA ARG A 231 8.59 4.21 6.99
C ARG A 231 8.16 4.36 5.54
N ILE A 232 8.49 5.51 4.97
CA ILE A 232 8.44 5.76 3.53
C ILE A 232 9.87 5.87 3.03
N GLN A 233 10.20 5.24 1.94
CA GLN A 233 11.47 5.41 1.24
C GLN A 233 11.25 6.13 -0.09
N VAL A 234 12.13 7.08 -0.40
CA VAL A 234 12.06 7.88 -1.62
C VAL A 234 13.18 7.47 -2.56
N PHE A 235 12.81 7.26 -3.83
CA PHE A 235 13.72 6.87 -4.91
C PHE A 235 13.52 7.77 -6.14
N ASP A 236 14.49 7.78 -7.03
CA ASP A 236 14.25 8.21 -8.41
C ASP A 236 13.66 7.07 -9.27
N THR A 237 13.34 7.39 -10.52
CA THR A 237 12.78 6.43 -11.49
C THR A 237 13.72 5.31 -11.87
N ASP A 238 15.00 5.39 -11.50
CA ASP A 238 15.99 4.33 -11.70
C ASP A 238 16.24 3.52 -10.42
N GLY A 239 15.46 3.77 -9.38
CA GLY A 239 15.55 3.04 -8.10
C GLY A 239 16.73 3.46 -7.24
N LYS A 240 17.35 4.62 -7.51
CA LYS A 240 18.39 5.17 -6.64
C LYS A 240 17.73 5.77 -5.40
N PHE A 241 18.14 5.27 -4.23
CA PHE A 241 17.67 5.76 -2.94
C PHE A 241 18.01 7.24 -2.76
N LYS A 242 17.05 8.01 -2.23
CA LYS A 242 17.17 9.44 -1.94
C LYS A 242 17.00 9.75 -0.45
N GLN A 243 15.90 9.30 0.15
CA GLN A 243 15.52 9.64 1.52
C GLN A 243 14.74 8.51 2.18
N VAL A 244 14.65 8.57 3.50
CA VAL A 244 13.75 7.76 4.32
C VAL A 244 13.04 8.66 5.33
N TRP A 245 11.73 8.39 5.54
CA TRP A 245 10.90 9.09 6.52
C TRP A 245 10.29 8.07 7.46
N ASP A 246 10.72 8.08 8.71
CA ASP A 246 10.19 7.18 9.72
C ASP A 246 8.86 7.72 10.25
N LEU A 247 7.88 6.84 10.42
CA LEU A 247 6.58 7.13 11.01
C LEU A 247 6.38 6.27 12.27
N ASP A 248 5.44 6.67 13.13
CA ASP A 248 5.13 5.96 14.39
C ASP A 248 4.07 4.84 14.21
N GLY A 249 3.75 4.48 12.97
CA GLY A 249 2.79 3.43 12.64
C GLY A 249 3.02 2.79 11.29
N LEU A 250 2.37 1.64 11.06
CA LEU A 250 2.44 0.89 9.81
C LEU A 250 1.99 1.75 8.63
N THR A 251 2.80 1.82 7.58
CA THR A 251 2.48 2.58 6.36
C THR A 251 1.73 1.68 5.36
N TRP A 252 0.39 1.66 5.46
CA TRP A 252 -0.42 0.76 4.63
C TRP A 252 -0.62 1.29 3.22
N SER A 253 -1.04 2.52 3.08
CA SER A 253 -1.46 3.09 1.81
C SER A 253 -1.04 4.54 1.67
N MET A 254 -0.91 4.98 0.43
CA MET A 254 -0.58 6.38 0.13
C MET A 254 -1.40 6.89 -1.05
N CYS A 255 -1.73 8.19 -1.01
CA CYS A 255 -2.09 8.97 -2.16
C CYS A 255 -1.30 10.28 -2.17
N ILE A 256 -1.13 10.85 -3.35
CA ILE A 256 -0.51 12.15 -3.55
C ILE A 256 -1.50 13.07 -4.26
N THR A 257 -1.68 14.29 -3.74
CA THR A 257 -2.64 15.23 -4.33
C THR A 257 -2.18 15.69 -5.71
N PRO A 258 -3.11 15.90 -6.66
CA PRO A 258 -2.79 16.56 -7.92
C PRO A 258 -2.46 18.04 -7.69
N GLY A 259 -2.06 18.75 -8.75
CA GLY A 259 -1.86 20.19 -8.69
C GLY A 259 -0.40 20.61 -8.46
N PRO A 260 -0.12 21.92 -8.43
CA PRO A 260 1.24 22.45 -8.33
C PRO A 260 1.86 22.22 -6.95
N THR A 261 1.06 22.33 -5.89
CA THR A 261 1.45 22.00 -4.52
C THR A 261 0.93 20.61 -4.21
N GLN A 262 1.83 19.69 -3.90
CA GLN A 262 1.47 18.30 -3.62
C GLN A 262 1.71 17.98 -2.14
N VAL A 263 0.78 17.23 -1.57
CA VAL A 263 0.94 16.61 -0.25
C VAL A 263 0.68 15.12 -0.39
N ILE A 264 1.24 14.33 0.52
CA ILE A 264 1.01 12.89 0.61
C ILE A 264 0.14 12.64 1.83
N PHE A 265 -0.94 11.88 1.63
CA PHE A 265 -1.67 11.26 2.73
C PHE A 265 -1.23 9.81 2.86
N VAL A 266 -0.99 9.39 4.10
CA VAL A 266 -0.57 8.03 4.44
C VAL A 266 -1.59 7.40 5.37
N GLY A 267 -2.22 6.34 4.91
CA GLY A 267 -3.10 5.51 5.73
C GLY A 267 -2.31 4.54 6.60
N SER A 268 -2.67 4.47 7.86
CA SER A 268 -2.11 3.56 8.85
C SER A 268 -3.24 2.81 9.57
N VAL A 269 -2.94 2.16 10.70
CA VAL A 269 -3.95 1.57 11.58
C VAL A 269 -4.52 2.67 12.46
N GLY A 270 -5.79 3.01 12.24
CA GLY A 270 -6.51 4.03 13.00
C GLY A 270 -6.10 5.48 12.75
N LYS A 271 -5.15 5.75 11.87
CA LYS A 271 -4.58 7.09 11.71
C LYS A 271 -4.25 7.38 10.25
N VAL A 272 -4.46 8.62 9.84
CA VAL A 272 -3.96 9.18 8.57
C VAL A 272 -2.97 10.29 8.88
N TYR A 273 -1.83 10.27 8.20
CA TYR A 273 -0.86 11.36 8.21
C TYR A 273 -1.00 12.19 6.95
N LYS A 274 -0.88 13.53 7.08
CA LYS A 274 -0.70 14.46 5.97
C LYS A 274 0.75 14.95 6.00
N LEU A 275 1.52 14.73 4.93
CA LEU A 275 2.93 15.10 4.84
C LEU A 275 3.19 16.03 3.65
N ASP A 276 4.21 16.89 3.78
CA ASP A 276 4.80 17.54 2.60
C ASP A 276 5.76 16.57 1.87
N LEU A 277 6.27 17.00 0.71
CA LEU A 277 7.19 16.20 -0.10
C LEU A 277 8.64 16.15 0.45
N ASN A 278 8.89 16.74 1.63
CA ASN A 278 10.14 16.63 2.36
C ASN A 278 10.04 15.67 3.56
N GLY A 279 8.86 15.08 3.77
CA GLY A 279 8.57 14.15 4.87
C GLY A 279 8.14 14.80 6.17
N LYS A 280 7.92 16.13 6.18
CA LYS A 280 7.38 16.81 7.35
C LYS A 280 5.92 16.44 7.53
N VAL A 281 5.54 15.95 8.72
CA VAL A 281 4.16 15.71 9.08
C VAL A 281 3.45 17.05 9.33
N LEU A 282 2.50 17.39 8.47
CA LEU A 282 1.71 18.61 8.54
C LEU A 282 0.54 18.48 9.50
N GLY A 283 0.10 17.25 9.74
CA GLY A 283 -0.95 16.92 10.70
C GLY A 283 -1.39 15.47 10.60
N THR A 284 -2.21 15.05 11.57
CA THR A 284 -2.77 13.70 11.61
C THR A 284 -4.25 13.77 11.94
N PHE A 285 -5.01 12.76 11.52
CA PHE A 285 -6.40 12.59 11.94
C PHE A 285 -6.78 11.12 12.04
N GLY A 286 -7.92 10.84 12.67
CA GLY A 286 -8.43 9.52 12.85
C GLY A 286 -8.15 8.93 14.21
N LYS A 287 -8.80 7.80 14.50
CA LYS A 287 -8.71 7.03 15.73
C LYS A 287 -8.97 5.57 15.43
N LEU A 288 -8.27 4.67 16.11
CA LEU A 288 -8.45 3.23 15.93
C LEU A 288 -9.85 2.78 16.37
N GLY A 289 -10.55 2.09 15.48
CA GLY A 289 -11.84 1.48 15.74
C GLY A 289 -12.68 1.28 14.49
N ARG A 290 -13.95 0.87 14.67
CA ARG A 290 -14.87 0.51 13.58
C ARG A 290 -16.12 1.41 13.50
N LEU A 291 -16.28 2.36 14.42
CA LEU A 291 -17.37 3.33 14.37
C LEU A 291 -17.13 4.36 13.25
N PRO A 292 -18.15 5.05 12.74
CA PRO A 292 -17.97 6.18 11.85
C PRO A 292 -16.98 7.20 12.42
N GLY A 293 -16.04 7.67 11.57
CA GLY A 293 -14.94 8.55 12.00
C GLY A 293 -13.77 7.86 12.73
N TRP A 294 -13.89 6.56 12.98
CA TRP A 294 -12.80 5.72 13.46
C TRP A 294 -12.37 4.77 12.34
N PHE A 295 -11.10 4.46 12.27
CA PHE A 295 -10.53 3.66 11.18
C PHE A 295 -9.82 2.42 11.75
N ASP A 296 -9.86 1.33 10.99
CA ASP A 296 -9.03 0.15 11.29
C ASP A 296 -7.77 0.12 10.40
N SER A 297 -7.55 -0.91 9.61
CA SER A 297 -6.50 -0.93 8.59
C SER A 297 -6.93 -0.09 7.39
N ILE A 298 -6.35 1.09 7.23
CA ILE A 298 -6.60 1.96 6.06
C ILE A 298 -5.83 1.36 4.87
N HIS A 299 -6.45 0.35 4.24
CA HIS A 299 -5.80 -0.45 3.20
C HIS A 299 -5.56 0.34 1.91
N ALA A 300 -6.46 1.25 1.58
CA ALA A 300 -6.27 2.17 0.47
C ALA A 300 -6.79 3.58 0.79
N ILE A 301 -6.19 4.55 0.12
CA ILE A 301 -6.51 5.97 0.27
C ILE A 301 -6.42 6.67 -1.10
N ALA A 302 -7.34 7.60 -1.38
CA ALA A 302 -7.29 8.45 -2.55
C ALA A 302 -7.61 9.90 -2.17
N CYS A 303 -6.91 10.85 -2.76
CA CYS A 303 -6.97 12.27 -2.40
C CYS A 303 -7.06 13.14 -3.66
N PRO A 304 -8.27 13.54 -4.08
CA PRO A 304 -8.45 14.43 -5.23
C PRO A 304 -7.93 15.86 -4.97
N ASP A 305 -7.83 16.24 -3.71
CA ASP A 305 -7.35 17.55 -3.25
C ASP A 305 -6.78 17.44 -1.81
N GLU A 306 -6.38 18.57 -1.21
CA GLU A 306 -5.81 18.62 0.14
C GLU A 306 -6.83 18.50 1.28
N LYS A 307 -8.13 18.51 0.97
CA LYS A 307 -9.22 18.49 1.95
C LYS A 307 -10.07 17.22 1.88
N THR A 308 -10.17 16.62 0.70
CA THR A 308 -11.02 15.43 0.48
C THR A 308 -10.17 14.18 0.44
N VAL A 309 -10.52 13.20 1.25
CA VAL A 309 -9.84 11.91 1.30
C VAL A 309 -10.86 10.78 1.28
N TYR A 310 -10.72 9.87 0.34
CA TYR A 310 -11.48 8.62 0.31
C TYR A 310 -10.66 7.51 0.95
N ILE A 311 -11.26 6.74 1.84
CA ILE A 311 -10.60 5.72 2.64
C ILE A 311 -11.29 4.38 2.46
N ALA A 312 -10.51 3.32 2.24
CA ALA A 312 -10.93 1.93 2.29
C ALA A 312 -10.50 1.31 3.63
N ASN A 313 -11.46 1.01 4.50
CA ASN A 313 -11.25 0.36 5.80
C ASN A 313 -11.46 -1.15 5.63
N GLU A 314 -10.36 -1.91 5.61
CA GLU A 314 -10.37 -3.32 5.23
C GLU A 314 -11.30 -4.17 6.10
N PHE A 315 -11.11 -4.16 7.40
CA PHE A 315 -11.82 -5.06 8.32
C PHE A 315 -13.15 -4.50 8.84
N SER A 316 -13.46 -3.25 8.53
CA SER A 316 -14.78 -2.66 8.75
C SER A 316 -15.70 -2.80 7.53
N TYR A 317 -15.18 -3.31 6.41
CA TYR A 317 -15.90 -3.48 5.14
C TYR A 317 -16.54 -2.18 4.65
N ARG A 318 -15.84 -1.05 4.88
CA ARG A 318 -16.41 0.27 4.72
C ARG A 318 -15.52 1.18 3.90
N PHE A 319 -16.16 2.00 3.07
CA PHE A 319 -15.53 3.10 2.36
C PHE A 319 -16.05 4.41 2.94
N ASP A 320 -15.15 5.30 3.29
CA ASP A 320 -15.48 6.60 3.86
C ASP A 320 -15.04 7.74 2.94
N LYS A 321 -15.85 8.79 2.83
CA LYS A 321 -15.44 10.10 2.34
C LYS A 321 -15.18 11.00 3.54
N VAL A 322 -13.95 11.40 3.70
CA VAL A 322 -13.47 12.29 4.77
C VAL A 322 -13.27 13.68 4.19
N ILE A 323 -13.73 14.69 4.92
CA ILE A 323 -13.50 16.10 4.58
C ILE A 323 -12.76 16.75 5.74
N LEU A 324 -11.57 17.30 5.45
CA LEU A 324 -10.80 18.05 6.43
C LEU A 324 -11.37 19.46 6.58
N ASP A 325 -11.63 19.86 7.80
CA ASP A 325 -12.14 21.18 8.12
C ASP A 325 -11.05 22.25 7.91
N ASP A 326 -11.48 23.47 7.59
CA ASP A 326 -10.56 24.60 7.56
C ASP A 326 -9.98 24.84 8.96
N ALA A 327 -8.69 25.13 9.02
CA ALA A 327 -8.12 25.61 10.27
C ALA A 327 -8.87 26.87 10.70
N GLU A 328 -9.48 26.86 11.90
CA GLU A 328 -10.11 28.04 12.45
C GLU A 328 -9.12 29.20 12.34
N ARG A 329 -9.48 30.25 11.59
CA ARG A 329 -8.73 31.49 11.64
C ARG A 329 -8.76 31.91 13.11
N SER A 330 -7.62 31.80 13.81
CA SER A 330 -7.51 32.35 15.14
C SER A 330 -7.88 33.82 15.03
N SER A 331 -9.09 34.17 15.50
CA SER A 331 -9.50 35.56 15.67
C SER A 331 -8.46 36.19 16.61
N ARG A 332 -7.55 36.97 16.03
CA ARG A 332 -6.71 37.90 16.78
C ARG A 332 -7.57 39.09 17.24
#